data_dbd0a10805be78924a538451b3bb42bb
#
_entry.id   dbd0a10805be78924a538451b3bb42bb
#
_cell.length_a   1.000
_cell.length_b   1.000
_cell.length_c   1.000
_cell.angle_alpha   90.00
_cell.angle_beta   90.00
_cell.angle_gamma   90.00
#
_symmetry.space_group_name_H-M   'P 1'
#
loop_
_entity.id
_entity.type
_entity.pdbx_description
1 polymer ?
#
loop_
_entity_poly.entity_id
_entity_poly.type
_entity_poly.pdbx_seq_one_letter_code
_entity_poly.pdbx_strand_id
1 'polypeptide(L)'
;KTRREMVNEQHQFQVRTRPFMIVGLVVLIGLLAIPVYAYFQNYVFPPRELALRVEGTEYSRGDVVNFIRFNQRMSENLGVPFEIGNSLFDSLQTLQENELAFQLAPRYGIAVSAEDVDERLNSILGFVAVTVAELESQEYKDNVEEAKRQFIHRIGIDEKVFRDFIRKSMFKERLRDVIGDTIP
;
A
#
# COMPACT_ATOMS: atom_id res chain seq x y z
N LYS A 1 47.42 -36.76 -39.05
CA LYS A 1 47.33 -35.44 -38.35
C LYS A 1 48.08 -35.53 -37.04
N THR A 2 49.07 -34.69 -36.86
CA THR A 2 49.91 -34.66 -35.67
C THR A 2 49.13 -34.00 -34.53
N ARG A 3 49.34 -34.43 -33.27
CA ARG A 3 48.69 -33.92 -32.06
C ARG A 3 48.75 -32.36 -31.96
N ARG A 4 49.78 -31.74 -32.54
CA ARG A 4 49.95 -30.30 -32.64
C ARG A 4 48.97 -29.61 -33.60
N GLU A 5 48.59 -30.28 -34.67
CA GLU A 5 47.63 -29.75 -35.67
C GLU A 5 46.21 -29.78 -35.10
N MET A 6 45.84 -30.79 -34.32
CA MET A 6 44.52 -30.86 -33.66
C MET A 6 44.36 -29.78 -32.58
N VAL A 7 45.41 -29.46 -31.80
CA VAL A 7 45.38 -28.40 -30.78
C VAL A 7 45.28 -27.02 -31.44
N ASN A 8 45.96 -26.80 -32.56
CA ASN A 8 45.89 -25.52 -33.28
C ASN A 8 44.52 -25.31 -33.97
N GLU A 9 43.92 -26.35 -34.52
CA GLU A 9 42.56 -26.29 -35.08
C GLU A 9 41.54 -25.98 -33.98
N GLN A 10 41.62 -26.56 -32.78
CA GLN A 10 40.76 -26.25 -31.65
C GLN A 10 40.94 -24.80 -31.16
N HIS A 11 42.16 -24.29 -31.11
CA HIS A 11 42.41 -22.90 -30.73
C HIS A 11 41.88 -21.89 -31.76
N GLN A 12 42.01 -22.18 -33.05
CA GLN A 12 41.47 -21.31 -34.09
C GLN A 12 39.93 -21.28 -34.11
N PHE A 13 39.28 -22.43 -33.83
CA PHE A 13 37.83 -22.48 -33.70
C PHE A 13 37.35 -21.66 -32.47
N GLN A 14 38.02 -21.74 -31.33
CA GLN A 14 37.68 -20.98 -30.14
C GLN A 14 37.86 -19.47 -30.29
N VAL A 15 38.90 -19.01 -30.98
CA VAL A 15 39.14 -17.58 -31.23
C VAL A 15 38.11 -16.98 -32.19
N ARG A 16 37.66 -17.77 -33.16
CA ARG A 16 36.72 -17.33 -34.19
C ARG A 16 35.26 -17.32 -33.72
N THR A 17 34.89 -18.16 -32.75
CA THR A 17 33.52 -18.24 -32.19
C THR A 17 33.25 -17.26 -31.08
N ARG A 18 34.29 -16.79 -30.34
CA ARG A 18 34.11 -15.81 -29.23
C ARG A 18 33.39 -14.51 -29.62
N PRO A 19 33.74 -13.81 -30.75
CA PRO A 19 33.02 -12.62 -31.14
C PRO A 19 31.55 -12.89 -31.49
N PHE A 20 31.25 -14.03 -32.11
CA PHE A 20 29.88 -14.43 -32.44
C PHE A 20 29.05 -14.73 -31.17
N MET A 21 29.67 -15.34 -30.15
CA MET A 21 29.01 -15.57 -28.85
C MET A 21 28.72 -14.25 -28.14
N ILE A 22 29.64 -13.29 -28.17
CA ILE A 22 29.45 -11.96 -27.57
C ILE A 22 28.31 -11.24 -28.29
N VAL A 23 28.30 -11.22 -29.62
CA VAL A 23 27.22 -10.61 -30.41
C VAL A 23 25.90 -11.29 -30.13
N GLY A 24 25.85 -12.62 -30.10
CA GLY A 24 24.65 -13.39 -29.76
C GLY A 24 24.12 -13.05 -28.34
N LEU A 25 25.04 -12.93 -27.39
CA LEU A 25 24.68 -12.54 -26.01
C LEU A 25 24.10 -11.12 -25.93
N VAL A 26 24.71 -10.17 -26.64
CA VAL A 26 24.24 -8.76 -26.68
C VAL A 26 22.85 -8.70 -27.33
N VAL A 27 22.62 -9.43 -28.42
CA VAL A 27 21.31 -9.51 -29.07
C VAL A 27 20.27 -10.12 -28.12
N LEU A 28 20.64 -11.19 -27.41
CA LEU A 28 19.75 -11.86 -26.46
C LEU A 28 19.37 -10.91 -25.31
N ILE A 29 20.35 -10.20 -24.75
CA ILE A 29 20.10 -9.19 -23.70
C ILE A 29 19.20 -8.09 -24.23
N GLY A 30 19.42 -7.58 -25.44
CA GLY A 30 18.57 -6.57 -26.08
C GLY A 30 17.13 -7.03 -26.26
N LEU A 31 16.93 -8.27 -26.71
CA LEU A 31 15.61 -8.87 -26.86
C LEU A 31 14.88 -9.04 -25.53
N LEU A 32 15.59 -9.38 -24.45
CA LEU A 32 15.01 -9.50 -23.11
C LEU A 32 14.76 -8.13 -22.46
N ALA A 33 15.55 -7.11 -22.79
CA ALA A 33 15.40 -5.78 -22.25
C ALA A 33 14.08 -5.11 -22.68
N ILE A 34 13.59 -5.40 -23.90
CA ILE A 34 12.33 -4.82 -24.42
C ILE A 34 11.11 -5.20 -23.57
N PRO A 35 10.80 -6.48 -23.33
CA PRO A 35 9.66 -6.86 -22.50
C PRO A 35 9.84 -6.45 -21.04
N VAL A 36 11.07 -6.46 -20.51
CA VAL A 36 11.36 -5.98 -19.16
C VAL A 36 11.08 -4.49 -19.05
N TYR A 37 11.56 -3.68 -20.00
CA TYR A 37 11.28 -2.24 -20.04
C TYR A 37 9.79 -1.96 -20.17
N ALA A 38 9.08 -2.65 -21.06
CA ALA A 38 7.63 -2.51 -21.23
C ALA A 38 6.87 -2.88 -19.94
N TYR A 39 7.31 -3.94 -19.25
CA TYR A 39 6.74 -4.31 -17.95
C TYR A 39 6.91 -3.17 -16.91
N PHE A 40 8.12 -2.65 -16.79
CA PHE A 40 8.38 -1.54 -15.85
C PHE A 40 7.56 -0.29 -16.19
N GLN A 41 7.48 0.07 -17.47
CA GLN A 41 6.76 1.26 -17.92
C GLN A 41 5.24 1.13 -17.72
N ASN A 42 4.67 -0.06 -17.89
CA ASN A 42 3.22 -0.26 -17.79
C ASN A 42 2.73 -0.62 -16.38
N TYR A 43 3.56 -1.28 -15.57
CA TYR A 43 3.11 -1.84 -14.28
C TYR A 43 3.84 -1.29 -13.06
N VAL A 44 5.08 -0.81 -13.20
CA VAL A 44 5.89 -0.37 -12.06
C VAL A 44 5.89 1.16 -11.91
N PHE A 45 6.04 1.89 -13.02
CA PHE A 45 6.08 3.34 -12.98
C PHE A 45 4.72 4.01 -12.73
N PRO A 46 3.61 3.63 -13.39
CA PRO A 46 2.34 4.33 -13.21
C PRO A 46 1.82 4.37 -11.77
N PRO A 47 1.93 3.30 -10.96
CA PRO A 47 1.53 3.36 -9.56
C PRO A 47 2.35 4.34 -8.72
N ARG A 48 3.57 4.67 -9.15
CA ARG A 48 4.48 5.60 -8.43
C ARG A 48 4.37 7.05 -8.88
N GLU A 49 3.59 7.34 -9.92
CA GLU A 49 3.36 8.71 -10.36
C GLU A 49 2.58 9.48 -9.30
N LEU A 50 2.97 10.74 -9.12
CA LEU A 50 2.31 11.65 -8.19
C LEU A 50 0.84 11.84 -8.59
N ALA A 51 -0.07 11.62 -7.65
CA ALA A 51 -1.50 11.86 -7.82
C ALA A 51 -1.97 13.09 -7.05
N LEU A 52 -1.44 13.30 -5.84
CA LEU A 52 -1.86 14.39 -4.95
C LEU A 52 -0.67 14.83 -4.09
N ARG A 53 -0.55 16.14 -3.85
CA ARG A 53 0.38 16.69 -2.86
C ARG A 53 -0.39 17.58 -1.88
N VAL A 54 -0.19 17.35 -0.58
CA VAL A 54 -0.84 18.10 0.49
C VAL A 54 0.24 18.58 1.47
N GLU A 55 0.49 19.88 1.53
CA GLU A 55 1.43 20.50 2.47
C GLU A 55 2.81 19.79 2.55
N GLY A 56 3.32 19.29 1.42
CA GLY A 56 4.59 18.58 1.35
C GLY A 56 4.50 17.05 1.44
N THR A 57 3.38 16.48 1.85
CA THR A 57 3.12 15.03 1.75
C THR A 57 2.65 14.68 0.35
N GLU A 58 3.31 13.71 -0.27
CA GLU A 58 3.02 13.25 -1.61
C GLU A 58 2.29 11.90 -1.58
N TYR A 59 1.20 11.81 -2.32
CA TYR A 59 0.46 10.57 -2.55
C TYR A 59 0.62 10.15 -4.00
N SER A 60 1.07 8.93 -4.21
CA SER A 60 1.16 8.31 -5.52
C SER A 60 -0.21 7.82 -6.02
N ARG A 61 -0.31 7.51 -7.31
CA ARG A 61 -1.50 6.83 -7.85
C ARG A 61 -1.79 5.51 -7.13
N GLY A 62 -0.75 4.79 -6.72
CA GLY A 62 -0.87 3.56 -5.94
C GLY A 62 -1.53 3.79 -4.59
N ASP A 63 -1.17 4.88 -3.90
CA ASP A 63 -1.77 5.24 -2.60
C ASP A 63 -3.26 5.57 -2.75
N VAL A 64 -3.63 6.30 -3.81
CA VAL A 64 -5.04 6.60 -4.11
C VAL A 64 -5.83 5.32 -4.40
N VAL A 65 -5.27 4.42 -5.21
CA VAL A 65 -5.91 3.11 -5.51
C VAL A 65 -6.06 2.27 -4.24
N ASN A 66 -5.05 2.26 -3.36
CA ASN A 66 -5.12 1.57 -2.08
C ASN A 66 -6.20 2.18 -1.18
N PHE A 67 -6.35 3.50 -1.18
CA PHE A 67 -7.39 4.17 -0.41
C PHE A 67 -8.80 3.89 -0.95
N ILE A 68 -8.99 3.89 -2.28
CA ILE A 68 -10.26 3.51 -2.90
C ILE A 68 -10.61 2.05 -2.54
N ARG A 69 -9.64 1.14 -2.64
CA ARG A 69 -9.82 -0.26 -2.26
C ARG A 69 -10.17 -0.41 -0.78
N PHE A 70 -9.50 0.35 0.08
CA PHE A 70 -9.82 0.41 1.50
C PHE A 70 -11.29 0.81 1.72
N ASN A 71 -11.74 1.92 1.14
CA ASN A 71 -13.12 2.40 1.27
C ASN A 71 -14.13 1.41 0.71
N GLN A 72 -13.86 0.82 -0.46
CA GLN A 72 -14.72 -0.20 -1.07
C GLN A 72 -14.88 -1.41 -0.13
N ARG A 73 -13.78 -1.97 0.36
CA ARG A 73 -13.81 -3.13 1.25
C ARG A 73 -14.44 -2.85 2.61
N MET A 74 -14.22 -1.64 3.14
CA MET A 74 -14.89 -1.18 4.34
C MET A 74 -16.41 -1.10 4.13
N SER A 75 -16.86 -0.50 3.04
CA SER A 75 -18.28 -0.43 2.68
C SER A 75 -18.90 -1.81 2.51
N GLU A 76 -18.24 -2.72 1.81
CA GLU A 76 -18.67 -4.12 1.66
C GLU A 76 -18.80 -4.82 3.02
N ASN A 77 -17.86 -4.61 3.94
CA ASN A 77 -17.90 -5.21 5.28
C ASN A 77 -19.03 -4.65 6.14
N LEU A 78 -19.35 -3.37 5.99
CA LEU A 78 -20.41 -2.68 6.71
C LEU A 78 -21.80 -2.86 6.05
N GLY A 79 -21.88 -3.54 4.90
CA GLY A 79 -23.12 -3.70 4.12
C GLY A 79 -23.63 -2.39 3.51
N VAL A 80 -22.76 -1.40 3.33
CA VAL A 80 -23.09 -0.09 2.74
C VAL A 80 -22.75 -0.11 1.25
N PRO A 81 -23.62 0.35 0.34
CA PRO A 81 -23.31 0.44 -1.07
C PRO A 81 -22.09 1.36 -1.33
N PHE A 82 -21.17 0.90 -2.16
CA PHE A 82 -20.02 1.68 -2.62
C PHE A 82 -20.25 2.12 -4.06
N GLU A 83 -20.39 3.44 -4.28
CA GLU A 83 -20.57 4.01 -5.60
C GLU A 83 -19.22 4.31 -6.26
N ILE A 84 -18.92 3.61 -7.36
CA ILE A 84 -17.64 3.73 -8.08
C ILE A 84 -17.56 5.05 -8.88
N GLY A 85 -18.69 5.61 -9.33
CA GLY A 85 -18.72 6.72 -10.29
C GLY A 85 -17.96 7.98 -9.86
N ASN A 86 -18.11 8.41 -8.62
CA ASN A 86 -17.44 9.59 -8.05
C ASN A 86 -16.27 9.23 -7.13
N SER A 87 -16.02 7.93 -6.91
CA SER A 87 -15.10 7.44 -5.88
C SER A 87 -13.67 7.97 -5.99
N LEU A 88 -13.20 8.30 -7.20
CA LEU A 88 -11.86 8.86 -7.39
C LEU A 88 -11.75 10.26 -6.78
N PHE A 89 -12.67 11.16 -7.13
CA PHE A 89 -12.65 12.55 -6.65
C PHE A 89 -12.93 12.60 -5.15
N ASP A 90 -13.91 11.84 -4.67
CA ASP A 90 -14.25 11.74 -3.25
C ASP A 90 -13.07 11.17 -2.45
N SER A 91 -12.35 10.19 -3.00
CA SER A 91 -11.16 9.62 -2.36
C SER A 91 -10.01 10.61 -2.32
N LEU A 92 -9.76 11.36 -3.40
CA LEU A 92 -8.73 12.41 -3.42
C LEU A 92 -9.05 13.51 -2.40
N GLN A 93 -10.30 13.98 -2.36
CA GLN A 93 -10.75 14.96 -1.39
C GLN A 93 -10.60 14.43 0.04
N THR A 94 -11.04 13.20 0.31
CA THR A 94 -10.94 12.60 1.64
C THR A 94 -9.50 12.40 2.08
N LEU A 95 -8.60 11.97 1.18
CA LEU A 95 -7.17 11.88 1.47
C LEU A 95 -6.58 13.25 1.82
N GLN A 96 -6.94 14.28 1.04
CA GLN A 96 -6.52 15.66 1.31
C GLN A 96 -7.00 16.16 2.67
N GLU A 97 -8.28 15.97 2.97
CA GLU A 97 -8.89 16.40 4.24
C GLU A 97 -8.28 15.65 5.43
N ASN A 98 -8.07 14.34 5.31
CA ASN A 98 -7.45 13.52 6.34
C ASN A 98 -6.00 13.95 6.61
N GLU A 99 -5.22 14.25 5.55
CA GLU A 99 -3.84 14.72 5.69
C GLU A 99 -3.78 16.11 6.33
N LEU A 100 -4.62 17.04 5.87
CA LEU A 100 -4.71 18.38 6.48
C LEU A 100 -5.11 18.29 7.95
N ALA A 101 -6.09 17.47 8.28
CA ALA A 101 -6.51 17.27 9.67
C ALA A 101 -5.37 16.68 10.52
N PHE A 102 -4.66 15.68 10.00
CA PHE A 102 -3.51 15.08 10.67
C PHE A 102 -2.41 16.11 10.98
N GLN A 103 -2.13 17.03 10.05
CA GLN A 103 -1.12 18.07 10.23
C GLN A 103 -1.59 19.22 11.16
N LEU A 104 -2.88 19.54 11.15
CA LEU A 104 -3.45 20.63 11.95
C LEU A 104 -3.83 20.21 13.36
N ALA A 105 -4.31 19.00 13.56
CA ALA A 105 -4.84 18.51 14.83
C ALA A 105 -3.91 18.71 16.04
N PRO A 106 -2.58 18.53 15.94
CA PRO A 106 -1.68 18.79 17.07
C PRO A 106 -1.70 20.23 17.57
N ARG A 107 -2.02 21.21 16.71
CA ARG A 107 -2.14 22.62 17.09
C ARG A 107 -3.36 22.88 18.00
N TYR A 108 -4.33 21.99 17.96
CA TYR A 108 -5.53 22.00 18.80
C TYR A 108 -5.44 21.04 19.99
N GLY A 109 -4.23 20.48 20.25
CA GLY A 109 -4.02 19.53 21.33
C GLY A 109 -4.60 18.14 21.07
N ILE A 110 -4.97 17.83 19.81
CA ILE A 110 -5.55 16.56 19.42
C ILE A 110 -4.42 15.56 19.13
N ALA A 111 -4.50 14.40 19.76
CA ALA A 111 -3.61 13.26 19.51
C ALA A 111 -4.43 11.99 19.24
N VAL A 112 -3.88 11.08 18.45
CA VAL A 112 -4.42 9.73 18.21
C VAL A 112 -3.31 8.74 18.45
N SER A 113 -3.45 7.93 19.49
CA SER A 113 -2.49 6.91 19.88
C SER A 113 -2.63 5.62 19.02
N ALA A 114 -1.72 4.68 19.21
CA ALA A 114 -1.85 3.36 18.58
C ALA A 114 -3.01 2.58 19.20
N GLU A 115 -3.22 2.74 20.50
CA GLU A 115 -4.31 2.13 21.26
C GLU A 115 -5.67 2.62 20.77
N ASP A 116 -5.82 3.94 20.50
CA ASP A 116 -7.04 4.50 19.89
C ASP A 116 -7.38 3.82 18.56
N VAL A 117 -6.34 3.58 17.72
CA VAL A 117 -6.52 2.91 16.42
C VAL A 117 -6.95 1.46 16.62
N ASP A 118 -6.36 0.74 17.58
CA ASP A 118 -6.75 -0.63 17.90
C ASP A 118 -8.17 -0.72 18.44
N GLU A 119 -8.58 0.21 19.28
CA GLU A 119 -9.93 0.30 19.80
C GLU A 119 -10.96 0.58 18.68
N ARG A 120 -10.61 1.47 17.75
CA ARG A 120 -11.42 1.72 16.56
C ARG A 120 -11.57 0.48 15.70
N LEU A 121 -10.47 -0.28 15.50
CA LEU A 121 -10.51 -1.55 14.77
C LEU A 121 -11.36 -2.59 15.47
N ASN A 122 -11.25 -2.73 16.79
CA ASN A 122 -12.10 -3.63 17.56
C ASN A 122 -13.59 -3.28 17.39
N SER A 123 -13.93 -1.99 17.44
CA SER A 123 -15.28 -1.51 17.22
C SER A 123 -15.81 -1.84 15.81
N ILE A 124 -14.98 -1.63 14.77
CA ILE A 124 -15.33 -1.96 13.38
C ILE A 124 -15.59 -3.46 13.19
N LEU A 125 -14.83 -4.29 13.89
CA LEU A 125 -14.96 -5.75 13.83
C LEU A 125 -16.06 -6.30 14.75
N GLY A 126 -16.73 -5.44 15.53
CA GLY A 126 -17.77 -5.83 16.47
C GLY A 126 -17.25 -6.46 17.77
N PHE A 127 -15.94 -6.36 18.04
CA PHE A 127 -15.37 -6.78 19.31
C PHE A 127 -15.60 -5.68 20.36
N VAL A 128 -16.70 -5.79 21.09
CA VAL A 128 -16.97 -4.95 22.25
C VAL A 128 -16.89 -5.85 23.48
N ALA A 129 -15.83 -5.65 24.29
CA ALA A 129 -15.72 -6.41 25.53
C ALA A 129 -16.82 -5.94 26.52
N VAL A 130 -17.58 -6.88 27.02
CA VAL A 130 -18.71 -6.61 27.93
C VAL A 130 -18.24 -6.53 29.37
N THR A 131 -17.13 -7.21 29.71
CA THR A 131 -16.56 -7.25 31.07
C THR A 131 -15.04 -7.09 31.08
N VAL A 132 -14.50 -6.60 32.20
CA VAL A 132 -13.05 -6.48 32.40
C VAL A 132 -12.37 -7.85 32.37
N ALA A 133 -13.04 -8.90 32.85
CA ALA A 133 -12.52 -10.27 32.82
C ALA A 133 -12.37 -10.81 31.40
N GLU A 134 -13.26 -10.46 30.47
CA GLU A 134 -13.11 -10.80 29.06
C GLU A 134 -11.93 -10.09 28.41
N LEU A 135 -11.73 -8.79 28.69
CA LEU A 135 -10.58 -8.01 28.20
C LEU A 135 -9.23 -8.61 28.64
N GLU A 136 -9.17 -9.21 29.82
CA GLU A 136 -7.97 -9.81 30.38
C GLU A 136 -7.74 -11.24 29.88
N SER A 137 -8.79 -11.92 29.35
CA SER A 137 -8.64 -13.30 28.90
C SER A 137 -7.73 -13.40 27.68
N GLN A 138 -6.82 -14.39 27.71
CA GLN A 138 -5.90 -14.63 26.59
C GLN A 138 -6.67 -15.09 25.34
N GLU A 139 -7.71 -15.91 25.51
CA GLU A 139 -8.55 -16.39 24.43
C GLU A 139 -9.24 -15.24 23.66
N TYR A 140 -9.75 -14.24 24.39
CA TYR A 140 -10.35 -13.06 23.78
C TYR A 140 -9.31 -12.27 22.97
N LYS A 141 -8.14 -12.04 23.52
CA LYS A 141 -7.05 -11.32 22.82
C LYS A 141 -6.61 -12.03 21.56
N ASP A 142 -6.43 -13.36 21.62
CA ASP A 142 -6.02 -14.17 20.47
C ASP A 142 -7.10 -14.17 19.38
N ASN A 143 -8.38 -14.26 19.74
CA ASN A 143 -9.50 -14.19 18.80
C ASN A 143 -9.59 -12.82 18.12
N VAL A 144 -9.40 -11.72 18.86
CA VAL A 144 -9.40 -10.35 18.33
C VAL A 144 -8.23 -10.16 17.36
N GLU A 145 -7.02 -10.57 17.74
CA GLU A 145 -5.85 -10.43 16.88
C GLU A 145 -5.94 -11.28 15.60
N GLU A 146 -6.48 -12.48 15.69
CA GLU A 146 -6.70 -13.32 14.51
C GLU A 146 -7.75 -12.71 13.58
N ALA A 147 -8.85 -12.20 14.11
CA ALA A 147 -9.88 -11.53 13.32
C ALA A 147 -9.37 -10.26 12.64
N LYS A 148 -8.53 -9.45 13.34
CA LYS A 148 -7.86 -8.28 12.74
C LYS A 148 -6.98 -8.68 11.56
N ARG A 149 -6.13 -9.70 11.75
CA ARG A 149 -5.24 -10.19 10.67
C ARG A 149 -6.03 -10.66 9.46
N GLN A 150 -7.07 -11.47 9.67
CA GLN A 150 -7.94 -11.97 8.59
C GLN A 150 -8.68 -10.85 7.87
N PHE A 151 -9.12 -9.84 8.61
CA PHE A 151 -9.79 -8.67 8.06
C PHE A 151 -8.85 -7.85 7.18
N ILE A 152 -7.67 -7.48 7.69
CA ILE A 152 -6.66 -6.71 6.95
C ILE A 152 -6.21 -7.49 5.70
N HIS A 153 -6.01 -8.80 5.82
CA HIS A 153 -5.68 -9.67 4.69
C HIS A 153 -6.77 -9.66 3.60
N ARG A 154 -8.06 -9.67 3.99
CA ARG A 154 -9.18 -9.57 3.04
C ARG A 154 -9.22 -8.23 2.31
N ILE A 155 -8.88 -7.14 2.99
CA ILE A 155 -8.80 -5.81 2.37
C ILE A 155 -7.67 -5.78 1.33
N GLY A 156 -6.60 -6.56 1.53
CA GLY A 156 -5.52 -6.72 0.55
C GLY A 156 -4.64 -5.50 0.40
N ILE A 157 -4.47 -4.71 1.48
CA ILE A 157 -3.49 -3.63 1.59
C ILE A 157 -2.55 -3.92 2.75
N ASP A 158 -1.39 -3.27 2.75
CA ASP A 158 -0.43 -3.38 3.84
C ASP A 158 -1.03 -2.89 5.17
N GLU A 159 -0.76 -3.61 6.27
CA GLU A 159 -1.32 -3.29 7.59
C GLU A 159 -0.94 -1.89 8.06
N LYS A 160 0.30 -1.47 7.81
CA LYS A 160 0.77 -0.14 8.19
C LYS A 160 -0.01 0.94 7.45
N VAL A 161 -0.24 0.76 6.15
CA VAL A 161 -1.03 1.68 5.31
C VAL A 161 -2.50 1.69 5.78
N PHE A 162 -3.06 0.54 6.09
CA PHE A 162 -4.41 0.41 6.63
C PHE A 162 -4.56 1.20 7.95
N ARG A 163 -3.65 0.98 8.90
CA ARG A 163 -3.65 1.68 10.20
C ARG A 163 -3.47 3.20 10.04
N ASP A 164 -2.63 3.64 9.09
CA ASP A 164 -2.44 5.06 8.80
C ASP A 164 -3.72 5.71 8.26
N PHE A 165 -4.46 5.04 7.38
CA PHE A 165 -5.74 5.53 6.90
C PHE A 165 -6.76 5.69 8.04
N ILE A 166 -6.90 4.69 8.92
CA ILE A 166 -7.76 4.77 10.10
C ILE A 166 -7.32 5.94 11.00
N ARG A 167 -6.03 6.01 11.32
CA ARG A 167 -5.48 7.06 12.19
C ARG A 167 -5.77 8.46 11.67
N LYS A 168 -5.52 8.70 10.39
CA LYS A 168 -5.77 10.00 9.75
C LYS A 168 -7.26 10.36 9.72
N SER A 169 -8.14 9.38 9.49
CA SER A 169 -9.58 9.60 9.56
C SER A 169 -10.04 9.98 10.99
N MET A 170 -9.45 9.39 12.02
CA MET A 170 -9.74 9.74 13.43
C MET A 170 -9.26 11.14 13.78
N PHE A 171 -8.12 11.60 13.24
CA PHE A 171 -7.70 13.00 13.41
C PHE A 171 -8.71 13.97 12.81
N LYS A 172 -9.22 13.67 11.61
CA LYS A 172 -10.27 14.49 10.96
C LYS A 172 -11.55 14.51 11.79
N GLU A 173 -11.99 13.35 12.29
CA GLU A 173 -13.20 13.24 13.14
C GLU A 173 -13.05 14.08 14.41
N ARG A 174 -11.97 13.89 15.18
CA ARG A 174 -11.69 14.65 16.41
C ARG A 174 -11.52 16.15 16.17
N LEU A 175 -10.87 16.53 15.07
CA LEU A 175 -10.72 17.94 14.71
C LEU A 175 -12.06 18.60 14.38
N ARG A 176 -12.92 17.89 13.64
CA ARG A 176 -14.27 18.36 13.30
C ARG A 176 -15.10 18.57 14.58
N ASP A 177 -15.02 17.65 15.54
CA ASP A 177 -15.76 17.75 16.80
C ASP A 177 -15.31 18.99 17.59
N VAL A 178 -14.00 19.21 17.72
CA VAL A 178 -13.44 20.39 18.41
C VAL A 178 -13.82 21.69 17.72
N ILE A 179 -13.78 21.74 16.38
CA ILE A 179 -14.12 22.95 15.63
C ILE A 179 -15.65 23.16 15.64
N GLY A 180 -16.43 22.08 15.50
CA GLY A 180 -17.90 22.14 15.52
C GLY A 180 -18.44 22.68 16.84
N ASP A 181 -17.82 22.32 17.95
CA ASP A 181 -18.18 22.84 19.29
C ASP A 181 -17.80 24.32 19.51
N THR A 182 -16.94 24.88 18.65
CA THR A 182 -16.49 26.27 18.71
C THR A 182 -17.27 27.23 17.80
N ILE A 183 -18.12 26.72 16.92
CA ILE A 183 -18.98 27.54 16.06
C ILE A 183 -20.35 27.64 16.72
N PRO A 184 -20.76 28.83 17.16
CA PRO A 184 -22.09 29.07 17.80
C PRO A 184 -23.24 28.94 16.80
#